data_1b14d81f974963b426a095e4114279f7
#
_entry.id   1b14d81f974963b426a095e4114279f7
#
_cell.length_a   1.000
_cell.length_b   1.000
_cell.length_c   1.000
_cell.angle_alpha   90.00
_cell.angle_beta   90.00
_cell.angle_gamma   90.00
#
_symmetry.space_group_name_H-M   'P 1'
#
loop_
_entity.id
_entity.type
_entity.pdbx_description
1 polymer ?
#
loop_
_entity_poly.entity_id
_entity_poly.type
_entity_poly.pdbx_seq_one_letter_code
_entity_poly.pdbx_strand_id
1 'polypeptide(L)'
;RFFRTLRGMTQKYLGLLLGFPESSADVRLAQYESEDRTPKAELTGQMAEALDVSPKAIAVPDIDTMDGLMHTLFALEDRKLLRITNTDGLICLRAEIFDGGIHAADLEQRLRAWQEQSARLAAGEITKEAYDRWRYHYPDFDDMRIHAAVPPEASAARKRGRKPKSKA
;
A
#
# COMPACT_ATOMS: atom_id res chain seq x y z
N ARG A 1 -0.52 7.06 -3.85
CA ARG A 1 0.61 7.90 -3.37
C ARG A 1 1.65 7.08 -2.61
N PHE A 2 1.25 6.29 -1.61
CA PHE A 2 2.15 5.53 -0.73
C PHE A 2 3.20 4.72 -1.52
N PHE A 3 2.78 3.81 -2.42
CA PHE A 3 3.70 2.95 -3.16
C PHE A 3 4.65 3.72 -4.08
N ARG A 4 4.17 4.80 -4.73
CA ARG A 4 5.04 5.65 -5.55
C ARG A 4 6.18 6.27 -4.72
N THR A 5 5.85 6.79 -3.55
CA THR A 5 6.84 7.37 -2.63
C THR A 5 7.80 6.31 -2.11
N LEU A 6 7.29 5.11 -1.76
CA LEU A 6 8.08 3.97 -1.33
C LEU A 6 9.12 3.55 -2.40
N ARG A 7 8.73 3.60 -3.69
CA ARG A 7 9.61 3.31 -4.83
C ARG A 7 10.50 4.50 -5.22
N GLY A 8 10.44 5.64 -4.51
CA GLY A 8 11.22 6.84 -4.81
C GLY A 8 10.86 7.54 -6.13
N MET A 9 9.71 7.23 -6.72
CA MET A 9 9.28 7.80 -8.01
C MET A 9 8.69 9.20 -7.83
N THR A 10 8.92 10.09 -8.82
CA THR A 10 8.16 11.34 -8.95
C THR A 10 6.81 11.09 -9.60
N GLN A 11 5.84 12.00 -9.41
CA GLN A 11 4.55 11.95 -10.09
C GLN A 11 4.72 11.96 -11.62
N LYS A 12 5.61 12.81 -12.12
CA LYS A 12 5.92 12.88 -13.55
C LYS A 12 6.42 11.53 -14.08
N TYR A 13 7.38 10.91 -13.38
CA TYR A 13 7.95 9.64 -13.83
C TYR A 13 6.91 8.51 -13.88
N LEU A 14 6.14 8.34 -12.82
CA LEU A 14 5.07 7.33 -12.84
C LEU A 14 4.02 7.65 -13.91
N GLY A 15 3.63 8.92 -14.08
CA GLY A 15 2.70 9.32 -15.14
C GLY A 15 3.20 8.99 -16.54
N LEU A 16 4.50 9.14 -16.81
CA LEU A 16 5.12 8.76 -18.09
C LEU A 16 5.10 7.23 -18.28
N LEU A 17 5.37 6.43 -17.25
CA LEU A 17 5.27 4.97 -17.31
C LEU A 17 3.85 4.51 -17.66
N LEU A 18 2.83 5.27 -17.24
CA LEU A 18 1.43 5.03 -17.54
C LEU A 18 1.00 5.54 -18.92
N GLY A 19 1.95 6.06 -19.73
CA GLY A 19 1.68 6.58 -21.06
C GLY A 19 1.00 7.95 -21.09
N PHE A 20 1.01 8.72 -19.98
CA PHE A 20 0.48 10.08 -20.01
C PHE A 20 1.41 11.02 -20.78
N PRO A 21 0.85 12.02 -21.51
CA PRO A 21 1.66 13.03 -22.20
C PRO A 21 2.60 13.75 -21.24
N GLU A 22 3.83 13.99 -21.66
CA GLU A 22 4.88 14.60 -20.82
C GLU A 22 4.46 15.93 -20.20
N SER A 23 3.70 16.74 -20.94
CA SER A 23 3.22 18.05 -20.50
C SER A 23 2.18 18.01 -19.36
N SER A 24 1.58 16.84 -19.10
CA SER A 24 0.47 16.70 -18.14
C SER A 24 0.61 15.47 -17.22
N ALA A 25 1.71 14.73 -17.34
CA ALA A 25 1.88 13.46 -16.63
C ALA A 25 1.82 13.60 -15.11
N ASP A 26 2.47 14.62 -14.56
CA ASP A 26 2.46 14.94 -13.13
C ASP A 26 1.10 15.42 -12.64
N VAL A 27 0.45 16.32 -13.39
CA VAL A 27 -0.87 16.87 -13.05
C VAL A 27 -1.93 15.77 -13.06
N ARG A 28 -1.93 14.92 -14.10
CA ARG A 28 -2.89 13.81 -14.20
C ARG A 28 -2.70 12.81 -13.06
N LEU A 29 -1.46 12.47 -12.74
CA LEU A 29 -1.20 11.56 -11.63
C LEU A 29 -1.58 12.19 -10.28
N ALA A 30 -1.31 13.49 -10.09
CA ALA A 30 -1.71 14.21 -8.89
C ALA A 30 -3.22 14.14 -8.66
N GLN A 31 -4.05 14.25 -9.72
CA GLN A 31 -5.50 14.13 -9.65
C GLN A 31 -5.99 12.75 -9.17
N TYR A 32 -5.26 11.68 -9.49
CA TYR A 32 -5.55 10.34 -8.95
C TYR A 32 -5.06 10.18 -7.51
N GLU A 33 -3.97 10.83 -7.13
CA GLU A 33 -3.41 10.77 -5.78
C GLU A 33 -4.15 11.67 -4.76
N SER A 34 -4.89 12.69 -5.24
CA SER A 34 -5.75 13.56 -4.44
C SER A 34 -7.22 13.12 -4.44
N GLU A 35 -7.52 11.98 -5.11
CA GLU A 35 -8.88 11.42 -5.25
C GLU A 35 -9.86 12.31 -6.06
N ASP A 36 -9.39 13.40 -6.69
CA ASP A 36 -10.19 14.18 -7.63
C ASP A 36 -10.69 13.34 -8.81
N ARG A 37 -10.01 12.21 -9.08
CA ARG A 37 -10.38 11.23 -10.09
C ARG A 37 -10.16 9.82 -9.61
N THR A 38 -11.11 8.93 -9.90
CA THR A 38 -10.97 7.48 -9.66
C THR A 38 -10.42 6.80 -10.92
N PRO A 39 -9.29 6.06 -10.85
CA PRO A 39 -8.78 5.32 -11.98
C PRO A 39 -9.73 4.17 -12.34
N LYS A 40 -9.89 3.91 -13.64
CA LYS A 40 -10.60 2.70 -14.11
C LYS A 40 -9.74 1.46 -13.84
N ALA A 41 -10.37 0.28 -13.84
CA ALA A 41 -9.72 -0.99 -13.54
C ALA A 41 -8.45 -1.24 -14.37
N GLU A 42 -8.48 -0.91 -15.67
CA GLU A 42 -7.31 -1.02 -16.56
C GLU A 42 -6.13 -0.16 -16.09
N LEU A 43 -6.39 1.11 -15.79
CA LEU A 43 -5.35 2.03 -15.31
C LEU A 43 -4.85 1.61 -13.92
N THR A 44 -5.73 1.09 -13.05
CA THR A 44 -5.32 0.52 -11.75
C THR A 44 -4.38 -0.67 -11.95
N GLY A 45 -4.64 -1.53 -12.93
CA GLY A 45 -3.75 -2.63 -13.31
C GLY A 45 -2.38 -2.15 -13.76
N GLN A 46 -2.34 -1.16 -14.67
CA GLN A 46 -1.09 -0.55 -15.15
C GLN A 46 -0.31 0.14 -14.01
N MET A 47 -1.00 0.83 -13.10
CA MET A 47 -0.39 1.41 -11.90
C MET A 47 0.21 0.33 -11.00
N ALA A 48 -0.49 -0.77 -10.81
CA ALA A 48 -0.04 -1.89 -10.00
C ALA A 48 1.21 -2.53 -10.58
N GLU A 49 1.24 -2.74 -11.89
CA GLU A 49 2.40 -3.26 -12.61
C GLU A 49 3.60 -2.30 -12.50
N ALA A 50 3.42 -1.00 -12.78
CA ALA A 50 4.47 0.00 -12.69
C ALA A 50 5.05 0.16 -11.27
N LEU A 51 4.23 -0.10 -10.25
CA LEU A 51 4.60 -0.02 -8.84
C LEU A 51 5.04 -1.37 -8.26
N ASP A 52 4.90 -2.45 -9.03
CA ASP A 52 5.15 -3.84 -8.64
C ASP A 52 4.43 -4.20 -7.33
N VAL A 53 3.12 -4.14 -7.39
CA VAL A 53 2.20 -4.52 -6.31
C VAL A 53 0.95 -5.18 -6.90
N SER A 54 0.19 -5.88 -6.07
CA SER A 54 -1.14 -6.36 -6.46
C SER A 54 -2.08 -5.17 -6.76
N PRO A 55 -2.93 -5.22 -7.78
CA PRO A 55 -4.00 -4.22 -7.99
C PRO A 55 -4.89 -4.05 -6.74
N LYS A 56 -5.09 -5.11 -5.96
CA LYS A 56 -5.84 -5.08 -4.71
C LYS A 56 -5.15 -4.26 -3.62
N ALA A 57 -3.82 -4.17 -3.64
CA ALA A 57 -3.06 -3.34 -2.70
C ALA A 57 -3.24 -1.83 -2.96
N ILE A 58 -3.62 -1.44 -4.19
CA ILE A 58 -3.92 -0.04 -4.53
C ILE A 58 -5.39 0.29 -4.26
N ALA A 59 -6.28 -0.67 -4.47
CA ALA A 59 -7.73 -0.51 -4.30
C ALA A 59 -8.17 -0.77 -2.86
N VAL A 60 -7.47 -0.19 -1.89
CA VAL A 60 -7.88 -0.22 -0.47
C VAL A 60 -8.87 0.92 -0.18
N PRO A 61 -9.73 0.77 0.87
CA PRO A 61 -10.55 1.88 1.35
C PRO A 61 -9.70 3.10 1.72
N ASP A 62 -10.31 4.29 1.75
CA ASP A 62 -9.66 5.50 2.27
C ASP A 62 -9.36 5.31 3.77
N ILE A 63 -8.08 5.07 4.06
CA ILE A 63 -7.55 4.97 5.42
C ILE A 63 -6.49 6.05 5.70
N ASP A 64 -6.32 7.00 4.78
CA ASP A 64 -5.34 8.08 4.91
C ASP A 64 -5.85 9.18 5.86
N THR A 65 -7.18 9.23 6.06
CA THR A 65 -7.81 10.10 7.06
C THR A 65 -8.20 9.30 8.32
N MET A 66 -8.20 9.94 9.48
CA MET A 66 -8.63 9.29 10.72
C MET A 66 -10.10 8.86 10.64
N ASP A 67 -10.95 9.67 10.03
CA ASP A 67 -12.37 9.35 9.86
C ASP A 67 -12.58 8.16 8.91
N GLY A 68 -11.86 8.13 7.78
CA GLY A 68 -11.90 7.01 6.84
C GLY A 68 -11.40 5.71 7.47
N LEU A 69 -10.32 5.77 8.26
CA LEU A 69 -9.83 4.63 9.03
C LEU A 69 -10.91 4.14 10.02
N MET A 70 -11.53 5.04 10.80
CA MET A 70 -12.57 4.67 11.77
C MET A 70 -13.78 4.04 11.10
N HIS A 71 -14.27 4.61 9.98
CA HIS A 71 -15.38 4.00 9.22
C HIS A 71 -15.02 2.64 8.64
N THR A 72 -13.77 2.43 8.23
CA THR A 72 -13.29 1.11 7.78
C THR A 72 -13.33 0.09 8.93
N LEU A 73 -12.88 0.47 10.13
CA LEU A 73 -12.94 -0.39 11.31
C LEU A 73 -14.38 -0.71 11.73
N PHE A 74 -15.29 0.29 11.71
CA PHE A 74 -16.72 0.06 11.97
C PHE A 74 -17.35 -0.90 10.95
N ALA A 75 -17.03 -0.75 9.66
CA ALA A 75 -17.52 -1.67 8.64
C ALA A 75 -17.01 -3.11 8.82
N LEU A 76 -15.82 -3.30 9.39
CA LEU A 76 -15.31 -4.62 9.75
C LEU A 76 -16.04 -5.20 10.98
N GLU A 77 -16.37 -4.35 11.97
CA GLU A 77 -17.14 -4.74 13.15
C GLU A 77 -18.58 -5.13 12.76
N ASP A 78 -19.26 -4.34 11.92
CA ASP A 78 -20.61 -4.62 11.40
C ASP A 78 -20.68 -5.98 10.69
N ARG A 79 -19.60 -6.37 10.01
CA ARG A 79 -19.47 -7.66 9.35
C ARG A 79 -19.04 -8.79 10.28
N LYS A 80 -18.89 -8.52 11.58
CA LYS A 80 -18.41 -9.47 12.60
C LYS A 80 -17.04 -10.08 12.27
N LEU A 81 -16.18 -9.31 11.60
CA LEU A 81 -14.80 -9.73 11.28
C LEU A 81 -13.83 -9.25 12.35
N LEU A 82 -14.20 -8.20 13.06
CA LEU A 82 -13.35 -7.52 14.03
C LEU A 82 -14.18 -7.10 15.25
N ARG A 83 -13.57 -7.13 16.43
CA ARG A 83 -14.12 -6.54 17.66
C ARG A 83 -13.04 -5.75 18.37
N ILE A 84 -13.44 -4.60 18.94
CA ILE A 84 -12.61 -3.84 19.87
C ILE A 84 -12.71 -4.46 21.27
N THR A 85 -11.56 -4.66 21.91
CA THR A 85 -11.46 -5.22 23.25
C THR A 85 -10.44 -4.44 24.07
N ASN A 86 -10.50 -4.60 25.40
CA ASN A 86 -9.46 -4.13 26.31
C ASN A 86 -8.81 -5.35 26.96
N THR A 87 -7.50 -5.45 26.88
CA THR A 87 -6.71 -6.51 27.51
C THR A 87 -5.58 -5.84 28.31
N ASP A 88 -5.62 -5.99 29.61
CA ASP A 88 -4.62 -5.43 30.54
C ASP A 88 -4.40 -3.90 30.37
N GLY A 89 -5.48 -3.16 30.11
CA GLY A 89 -5.45 -1.72 29.88
C GLY A 89 -5.09 -1.29 28.46
N LEU A 90 -4.77 -2.24 27.57
CA LEU A 90 -4.49 -1.98 26.17
C LEU A 90 -5.74 -2.17 25.31
N ILE A 91 -5.98 -1.22 24.40
CA ILE A 91 -7.03 -1.36 23.39
C ILE A 91 -6.51 -2.29 22.32
N CYS A 92 -7.22 -3.38 22.08
CA CYS A 92 -6.89 -4.41 21.09
C CYS A 92 -7.99 -4.56 20.06
N LEU A 93 -7.60 -4.75 18.80
CA LEU A 93 -8.49 -5.17 17.74
C LEU A 93 -8.37 -6.69 17.60
N ARG A 94 -9.45 -7.40 17.86
CA ARG A 94 -9.49 -8.87 17.84
C ARG A 94 -10.29 -9.33 16.63
N ALA A 95 -9.72 -10.25 15.84
CA ALA A 95 -10.48 -10.92 14.80
C ALA A 95 -11.53 -11.85 15.45
N GLU A 96 -12.78 -11.71 15.03
CA GLU A 96 -13.87 -12.61 15.44
C GLU A 96 -14.11 -13.67 14.37
N ILE A 97 -13.66 -14.88 14.65
CA ILE A 97 -13.68 -15.99 13.68
C ILE A 97 -14.76 -17.02 14.05
N PHE A 98 -15.72 -16.63 14.92
CA PHE A 98 -16.55 -17.60 15.66
C PHE A 98 -17.87 -18.03 15.02
N ASP A 99 -18.31 -17.41 13.92
CA ASP A 99 -19.67 -17.69 13.39
C ASP A 99 -19.74 -18.81 12.33
N GLY A 100 -18.69 -19.63 12.18
CA GLY A 100 -18.78 -20.87 11.35
C GLY A 100 -19.05 -20.67 9.86
N GLY A 101 -19.04 -19.43 9.37
CA GLY A 101 -19.22 -19.12 7.95
C GLY A 101 -17.96 -19.48 7.14
N ILE A 102 -18.14 -19.86 5.88
CA ILE A 102 -17.05 -20.19 4.93
C ILE A 102 -15.99 -19.08 4.89
N HIS A 103 -16.39 -17.82 5.04
CA HIS A 103 -15.47 -16.68 5.06
C HIS A 103 -14.66 -16.53 6.36
N ALA A 104 -15.17 -17.05 7.49
CA ALA A 104 -14.47 -16.98 8.77
C ALA A 104 -13.22 -17.87 8.78
N ALA A 105 -13.35 -19.11 8.28
CA ALA A 105 -12.21 -20.03 8.19
C ALA A 105 -11.14 -19.53 7.20
N ASP A 106 -11.55 -18.98 6.06
CA ASP A 106 -10.61 -18.38 5.09
C ASP A 106 -9.88 -17.16 5.70
N LEU A 107 -10.61 -16.29 6.40
CA LEU A 107 -9.99 -15.15 7.09
C LEU A 107 -8.99 -15.60 8.15
N GLU A 108 -9.35 -16.62 8.96
CA GLU A 108 -8.43 -17.17 9.97
C GLU A 108 -7.15 -17.67 9.34
N GLN A 109 -7.24 -18.46 8.27
CA GLN A 109 -6.06 -18.98 7.58
C GLN A 109 -5.16 -17.86 7.09
N ARG A 110 -5.74 -16.81 6.51
CA ARG A 110 -5.00 -15.64 6.01
C ARG A 110 -4.33 -14.84 7.12
N LEU A 111 -5.02 -14.64 8.24
CA LEU A 111 -4.47 -13.95 9.41
C LEU A 111 -3.34 -14.76 10.06
N ARG A 112 -3.46 -16.09 10.10
CA ARG A 112 -2.37 -16.97 10.57
C ARG A 112 -1.15 -16.89 9.67
N ALA A 113 -1.34 -16.91 8.35
CA ALA A 113 -0.23 -16.73 7.40
C ALA A 113 0.45 -15.36 7.58
N TRP A 114 -0.32 -14.30 7.82
CA TRP A 114 0.25 -12.99 8.11
C TRP A 114 1.01 -12.97 9.44
N GLN A 115 0.45 -13.55 10.49
CA GLN A 115 1.11 -13.65 11.79
C GLN A 115 2.42 -14.43 11.71
N GLU A 116 2.46 -15.53 10.94
CA GLU A 116 3.68 -16.32 10.70
C GLU A 116 4.77 -15.47 10.02
N GLN A 117 4.45 -14.76 8.93
CA GLN A 117 5.41 -13.88 8.26
C GLN A 117 5.91 -12.76 9.18
N SER A 118 5.03 -12.20 10.01
CA SER A 118 5.39 -11.18 11.00
C SER A 118 6.33 -11.74 12.07
N ALA A 119 6.09 -12.96 12.54
CA ALA A 119 6.96 -13.64 13.50
C ALA A 119 8.35 -13.93 12.92
N ARG A 120 8.42 -14.39 11.67
CA ARG A 120 9.67 -14.63 10.95
C ARG A 120 10.50 -13.35 10.78
N LEU A 121 9.83 -12.23 10.49
CA LEU A 121 10.49 -10.92 10.45
C LEU A 121 11.05 -10.55 11.83
N ALA A 122 10.26 -10.71 12.90
CA ALA A 122 10.68 -10.41 14.26
C ALA A 122 11.85 -11.30 14.72
N ALA A 123 11.89 -12.56 14.26
CA ALA A 123 12.98 -13.50 14.51
C ALA A 123 14.23 -13.24 13.64
N GLY A 124 14.17 -12.32 12.68
CA GLY A 124 15.26 -12.06 11.74
C GLY A 124 15.45 -13.14 10.66
N GLU A 125 14.49 -14.04 10.50
CA GLU A 125 14.55 -15.12 9.49
C GLU A 125 14.30 -14.60 8.07
N ILE A 126 13.57 -13.50 7.94
CA ILE A 126 13.33 -12.81 6.67
C ILE A 126 13.63 -11.33 6.81
N THR A 127 13.99 -10.69 5.69
CA THR A 127 14.24 -9.25 5.68
C THR A 127 12.92 -8.46 5.63
N LYS A 128 13.00 -7.17 5.96
CA LYS A 128 11.85 -6.26 5.83
C LYS A 128 11.34 -6.18 4.38
N GLU A 129 12.26 -6.19 3.41
CA GLU A 129 11.94 -6.16 1.99
C GLU A 129 11.18 -7.43 1.55
N ALA A 130 11.59 -8.60 2.05
CA ALA A 130 10.90 -9.87 1.78
C ALA A 130 9.48 -9.87 2.40
N TYR A 131 9.35 -9.38 3.63
CA TYR A 131 8.05 -9.23 4.30
C TYR A 131 7.12 -8.25 3.57
N ASP A 132 7.64 -7.09 3.15
CA ASP A 132 6.87 -6.10 2.42
C ASP A 132 6.47 -6.60 1.02
N ARG A 133 7.36 -7.31 0.35
CA ARG A 133 7.03 -7.97 -0.92
C ARG A 133 5.86 -8.93 -0.75
N TRP A 134 5.91 -9.81 0.27
CA TRP A 134 4.81 -10.72 0.57
C TRP A 134 3.48 -9.98 0.74
N ARG A 135 3.44 -8.91 1.53
CA ARG A 135 2.20 -8.14 1.78
C ARG A 135 1.66 -7.45 0.53
N TYR A 136 2.56 -6.82 -0.24
CA TYR A 136 2.14 -5.98 -1.37
C TYR A 136 1.71 -6.77 -2.60
N HIS A 137 2.16 -8.02 -2.73
CA HIS A 137 1.73 -8.93 -3.79
C HIS A 137 0.60 -9.87 -3.38
N TYR A 138 0.17 -9.83 -2.12
CA TYR A 138 -0.88 -10.69 -1.64
C TYR A 138 -2.17 -10.58 -2.49
N PRO A 139 -2.84 -11.70 -2.89
CA PRO A 139 -2.52 -13.10 -2.59
C PRO A 139 -1.57 -13.77 -3.60
N ASP A 140 -1.11 -13.08 -4.61
CA ASP A 140 -0.32 -13.62 -5.72
C ASP A 140 1.17 -13.44 -5.40
N PHE A 141 1.87 -14.54 -5.13
CA PHE A 141 3.30 -14.55 -4.80
C PHE A 141 4.10 -14.95 -6.04
N ASP A 142 4.65 -13.97 -6.76
CA ASP A 142 5.63 -14.20 -7.82
C ASP A 142 7.01 -13.73 -7.32
N ASP A 143 7.85 -14.71 -6.93
CA ASP A 143 9.19 -14.46 -6.38
C ASP A 143 10.20 -13.98 -7.43
N MET A 144 9.81 -13.94 -8.71
CA MET A 144 10.76 -13.78 -9.83
C MET A 144 10.83 -12.36 -10.41
N ARG A 145 10.00 -11.41 -9.96
CA ARG A 145 10.04 -10.04 -10.49
C ARG A 145 11.15 -9.23 -9.84
N ILE A 146 12.15 -8.86 -10.65
CA ILE A 146 13.21 -7.93 -10.27
C ILE A 146 12.75 -6.52 -10.64
N HIS A 147 12.70 -5.62 -9.65
CA HIS A 147 12.40 -4.21 -9.92
C HIS A 147 13.51 -3.57 -10.74
N ALA A 148 13.14 -2.87 -11.81
CA ALA A 148 14.04 -1.95 -12.45
C ALA A 148 14.36 -0.79 -11.48
N ALA A 149 15.63 -0.47 -11.31
CA ALA A 149 16.03 0.67 -10.49
C ALA A 149 15.45 1.97 -11.08
N VAL A 150 14.87 2.82 -10.22
CA VAL A 150 14.38 4.14 -10.65
C VAL A 150 15.59 4.98 -11.07
N PRO A 151 15.61 5.52 -12.31
CA PRO A 151 16.71 6.37 -12.75
C PRO A 151 16.93 7.55 -11.80
N PRO A 152 18.19 7.98 -11.54
CA PRO A 152 18.48 9.04 -10.58
C PRO A 152 17.76 10.37 -10.87
N GLU A 153 17.52 10.70 -12.14
CA GLU A 153 16.78 11.87 -12.60
C GLU A 153 15.29 11.82 -12.28
N ALA A 154 14.73 10.61 -12.16
CA ALA A 154 13.32 10.35 -11.86
C ALA A 154 13.06 10.16 -10.36
N SER A 155 14.11 10.08 -9.54
CA SER A 155 13.99 9.85 -8.10
C SER A 155 13.52 11.10 -7.36
N ALA A 156 12.55 10.91 -6.44
CA ALA A 156 12.02 11.98 -5.59
C ALA A 156 13.06 12.51 -4.56
N ALA A 157 14.12 11.75 -4.28
CA ALA A 157 15.11 12.10 -3.25
C ALA A 157 15.98 13.33 -3.63
N ARG A 158 16.10 13.66 -4.92
CA ARG A 158 17.01 14.70 -5.42
C ARG A 158 16.54 16.16 -5.25
N LYS A 159 15.28 16.41 -4.81
CA LYS A 159 14.72 17.78 -4.68
C LYS A 159 15.06 18.50 -3.36
N ARG A 160 15.89 17.95 -2.48
CA ARG A 160 16.23 18.59 -1.18
C ARG A 160 17.49 19.46 -1.15
N GLY A 161 18.08 19.74 -2.30
CA GLY A 161 19.19 20.69 -2.40
C GLY A 161 18.70 22.14 -2.50
N ARG A 162 18.25 22.75 -1.40
CA ARG A 162 18.01 24.21 -1.31
C ARG A 162 19.37 24.91 -1.39
N LYS A 163 19.65 25.58 -2.50
CA LYS A 163 20.84 26.44 -2.62
C LYS A 163 20.84 27.43 -1.45
N PRO A 164 21.98 27.64 -0.74
CA PRO A 164 22.08 28.71 0.25
C PRO A 164 21.93 30.05 -0.47
N LYS A 165 21.04 30.91 0.05
CA LYS A 165 20.95 32.30 -0.40
C LYS A 165 22.29 32.97 -0.09
N SER A 166 23.06 33.39 -1.09
CA SER A 166 24.18 34.28 -0.90
C SER A 166 23.65 35.59 -0.35
N LYS A 167 24.08 35.98 0.82
CA LYS A 167 23.92 37.35 1.33
C LYS A 167 24.93 38.23 0.58
N ALA A 168 24.43 39.17 -0.19
CA ALA A 168 25.16 40.38 -0.56
C ALA A 168 25.05 41.39 0.57
#